data_4d5357c576f7faa72ea8ce7f0fe7795c
#
_entry.id   4d5357c576f7faa72ea8ce7f0fe7795c
#
_cell.length_a   1.000
_cell.length_b   1.000
_cell.length_c   1.000
_cell.angle_alpha   90.00
_cell.angle_beta   90.00
_cell.angle_gamma   90.00
#
_symmetry.space_group_name_H-M   'P 1'
#
loop_
_entity.id
_entity.type
_entity.pdbx_description
1 polymer ?
#
loop_
_entity_poly.entity_id
_entity_poly.type
_entity_poly.pdbx_seq_one_letter_code
_entity_poly.pdbx_strand_id
1 'polypeptide(L)'
;MLYFSNLKIFSVLAVIIITLLFAVPNFFGKDQLETFPNFFPKQQVNLGLDLQGGSHLLLEVDTEEIIKERVENLNADVRRVLKKNNLNYSNFKVSNESLKFIVEGFNSEIQKEISELSMSNSQNILAMGDQTNLIITQEENTVQINFTEEFIKQSVSNAVAQSLEIVRRRIDELGTREPSIQRQGSSRIIIQLPGIDDPDRIKSLLGQTAKLTFQLVDTSVNFDPFNPSKAPIGSEILASDADEEFKYIVKKRIMVGGENLVDAQPGFDPQTNEPIVSFRFDRIGATKFGRVTQQNVGKPFAIVLDNKVCLLYTSDAADESV
;
A
#
# COMPACT_ATOMS: atom_id res chain seq x y z
N MET A 1 -11.29 64.13 33.83
CA MET A 1 -10.03 63.40 33.84
C MET A 1 -10.24 61.99 34.40
N LEU A 2 -9.98 60.96 33.65
CA LEU A 2 -10.09 59.57 34.07
C LEU A 2 -8.88 59.25 34.97
N TYR A 3 -9.10 59.18 36.28
CA TYR A 3 -8.09 58.73 37.22
C TYR A 3 -7.96 57.21 37.17
N PHE A 4 -6.87 56.69 36.58
CA PHE A 4 -6.55 55.28 36.69
C PHE A 4 -5.88 55.01 38.03
N SER A 5 -6.41 54.06 38.76
CA SER A 5 -5.78 53.56 39.97
C SER A 5 -4.41 52.92 39.62
N ASN A 6 -3.39 53.16 40.46
CA ASN A 6 -2.06 52.63 40.26
C ASN A 6 -2.03 51.10 40.08
N LEU A 7 -2.96 50.37 40.67
CA LEU A 7 -3.12 48.92 40.52
C LEU A 7 -3.58 48.54 39.11
N LYS A 8 -4.46 49.37 38.46
CA LYS A 8 -4.88 49.14 37.09
C LYS A 8 -3.76 49.42 36.09
N ILE A 9 -2.96 50.46 36.36
CA ILE A 9 -1.79 50.79 35.54
C ILE A 9 -0.77 49.64 35.59
N PHE A 10 -0.49 49.15 36.82
CA PHE A 10 0.45 48.05 37.00
C PHE A 10 -0.04 46.76 36.38
N SER A 11 -1.33 46.42 36.45
CA SER A 11 -1.90 45.23 35.80
C SER A 11 -1.83 45.30 34.28
N VAL A 12 -2.13 46.41 33.67
CA VAL A 12 -2.01 46.61 32.22
C VAL A 12 -0.55 46.51 31.77
N LEU A 13 0.36 47.12 32.52
CA LEU A 13 1.80 47.08 32.22
C LEU A 13 2.34 45.64 32.34
N ALA A 14 1.90 44.88 33.35
CA ALA A 14 2.24 43.47 33.50
C ALA A 14 1.76 42.61 32.31
N VAL A 15 0.50 42.82 31.86
CA VAL A 15 -0.02 42.11 30.71
C VAL A 15 0.78 42.45 29.44
N ILE A 16 1.14 43.73 29.23
CA ILE A 16 1.95 44.14 28.07
C ILE A 16 3.33 43.47 28.12
N ILE A 17 3.99 43.43 29.28
CA ILE A 17 5.30 42.80 29.43
C ILE A 17 5.18 41.29 29.16
N ILE A 18 4.19 40.62 29.68
CA ILE A 18 3.95 39.18 29.44
C ILE A 18 3.73 38.91 27.98
N THR A 19 2.85 39.66 27.29
CA THR A 19 2.59 39.47 25.86
C THR A 19 3.83 39.75 25.01
N LEU A 20 4.63 40.74 25.37
CA LEU A 20 5.87 41.06 24.70
C LEU A 20 6.89 39.93 24.86
N LEU A 21 6.97 39.34 26.04
CA LEU A 21 7.85 38.22 26.38
C LEU A 21 7.51 36.96 25.53
N PHE A 22 6.24 36.71 25.27
CA PHE A 22 5.79 35.63 24.38
C PHE A 22 5.96 35.97 22.88
N ALA A 23 5.99 37.25 22.52
CA ALA A 23 6.20 37.66 21.12
C ALA A 23 7.66 37.65 20.68
N VAL A 24 8.59 37.92 21.61
CA VAL A 24 10.03 38.02 21.36
C VAL A 24 10.62 36.81 20.62
N PRO A 25 10.29 35.56 20.95
CA PRO A 25 10.83 34.38 20.27
C PRO A 25 10.63 34.37 18.75
N ASN A 26 9.55 35.04 18.27
CA ASN A 26 9.22 35.06 16.85
C ASN A 26 10.16 35.96 16.00
N PHE A 27 10.95 36.81 16.63
CA PHE A 27 11.88 37.70 15.96
C PHE A 27 13.32 37.16 15.87
N PHE A 28 13.59 36.01 16.52
CA PHE A 28 14.92 35.41 16.56
C PHE A 28 14.94 34.09 15.78
N GLY A 29 16.06 33.75 15.17
CA GLY A 29 16.27 32.46 14.53
C GLY A 29 16.33 31.29 15.56
N LYS A 30 16.04 30.09 15.14
CA LYS A 30 16.00 28.89 16.01
C LYS A 30 17.32 28.65 16.72
N ASP A 31 18.45 28.85 16.02
CA ASP A 31 19.79 28.65 16.57
C ASP A 31 20.13 29.66 17.68
N GLN A 32 19.54 30.84 17.60
CA GLN A 32 19.75 31.90 18.61
C GLN A 32 18.90 31.65 19.86
N LEU A 33 17.73 31.01 19.71
CA LEU A 33 16.82 30.68 20.81
C LEU A 33 17.38 29.60 21.76
N GLU A 34 18.27 28.74 21.26
CA GLU A 34 18.90 27.71 22.10
C GLU A 34 19.81 28.35 23.17
N THR A 35 20.36 29.54 22.89
CA THR A 35 21.23 30.28 23.81
C THR A 35 20.48 31.01 24.93
N PHE A 36 19.12 31.09 24.82
CA PHE A 36 18.31 31.78 25.82
C PHE A 36 18.12 30.93 27.09
N PRO A 37 17.99 31.57 28.28
CA PRO A 37 17.76 30.88 29.55
C PRO A 37 16.49 30.03 29.52
N ASN A 38 16.48 28.92 30.29
CA ASN A 38 15.36 27.93 30.26
C ASN A 38 14.03 28.45 30.80
N PHE A 39 14.00 29.60 31.52
CA PHE A 39 12.74 30.20 32.00
C PHE A 39 12.05 31.04 30.89
N PHE A 40 12.71 31.29 29.75
CA PHE A 40 12.16 32.06 28.66
C PHE A 40 11.32 31.19 27.73
N PRO A 41 10.11 31.61 27.30
CA PRO A 41 9.33 30.85 26.34
C PRO A 41 10.10 30.74 25.01
N LYS A 42 10.39 29.51 24.58
CA LYS A 42 11.12 29.22 23.33
C LYS A 42 10.21 28.87 22.17
N GLN A 43 8.90 28.82 22.41
CA GLN A 43 7.91 28.47 21.39
C GLN A 43 7.74 29.61 20.40
N GLN A 44 7.92 29.29 19.11
CA GLN A 44 7.64 30.18 17.99
C GLN A 44 6.29 29.84 17.38
N VAL A 45 5.62 30.83 16.80
CA VAL A 45 4.42 30.62 16.01
C VAL A 45 4.80 29.92 14.72
N ASN A 46 4.17 28.78 14.43
CA ASN A 46 4.33 28.09 13.16
C ASN A 46 3.60 28.88 12.09
N LEU A 47 4.37 29.46 11.16
CA LEU A 47 3.82 30.15 10.01
C LEU A 47 3.41 29.12 8.96
N GLY A 48 2.26 29.31 8.33
CA GLY A 48 1.79 28.46 7.25
C GLY A 48 2.61 28.61 5.97
N LEU A 49 2.29 27.77 4.97
CA LEU A 49 2.95 27.69 3.67
C LEU A 49 3.09 29.07 2.99
N ASP A 50 2.06 29.92 3.08
CA ASP A 50 1.99 31.23 2.45
C ASP A 50 3.03 32.25 3.00
N LEU A 51 3.51 32.03 4.22
CA LEU A 51 4.44 32.94 4.91
C LEU A 51 5.83 32.37 5.07
N GLN A 52 5.99 31.05 5.13
CA GLN A 52 7.30 30.41 5.23
C GLN A 52 7.84 29.91 3.90
N GLY A 53 7.01 29.87 2.84
CA GLY A 53 7.29 29.09 1.65
C GLY A 53 7.17 27.59 1.90
N GLY A 54 7.44 26.78 0.89
CA GLY A 54 7.41 25.34 1.01
C GLY A 54 6.89 24.67 -0.27
N SER A 55 6.80 23.34 -0.24
CA SER A 55 6.40 22.55 -1.39
C SER A 55 4.91 22.22 -1.35
N HIS A 56 4.27 22.37 -2.53
CA HIS A 56 2.90 21.95 -2.78
C HIS A 56 2.91 20.90 -3.89
N LEU A 57 2.45 19.69 -3.59
CA LEU A 57 2.43 18.57 -4.52
C LEU A 57 1.00 18.06 -4.68
N LEU A 58 0.65 17.72 -5.91
CA LEU A 58 -0.57 17.00 -6.24
C LEU A 58 -0.19 15.63 -6.78
N LEU A 59 -0.59 14.58 -6.07
CA LEU A 59 -0.43 13.20 -6.50
C LEU A 59 -1.75 12.69 -7.05
N GLU A 60 -1.67 11.87 -8.08
CA GLU A 60 -2.82 11.16 -8.64
C GLU A 60 -2.59 9.66 -8.55
N VAL A 61 -3.59 8.96 -8.04
CA VAL A 61 -3.56 7.49 -7.94
C VAL A 61 -3.99 6.91 -9.29
N ASP A 62 -3.18 6.01 -9.85
CA ASP A 62 -3.48 5.33 -11.10
C ASP A 62 -4.63 4.34 -10.89
N THR A 63 -5.83 4.79 -11.23
CA THR A 63 -7.06 4.02 -11.06
C THR A 63 -7.19 2.89 -12.10
N GLU A 64 -6.59 3.04 -13.27
CA GLU A 64 -6.64 2.03 -14.33
C GLU A 64 -5.81 0.81 -13.96
N GLU A 65 -4.61 1.02 -13.42
CA GLU A 65 -3.75 -0.08 -12.97
C GLU A 65 -4.38 -0.86 -11.80
N ILE A 66 -5.07 -0.17 -10.89
CA ILE A 66 -5.80 -0.82 -9.79
C ILE A 66 -6.89 -1.74 -10.32
N ILE A 67 -7.69 -1.26 -11.27
CA ILE A 67 -8.79 -2.05 -11.85
C ILE A 67 -8.22 -3.24 -12.63
N LYS A 68 -7.19 -3.02 -13.43
CA LYS A 68 -6.49 -4.06 -14.19
C LYS A 68 -5.96 -5.16 -13.27
N GLU A 69 -5.30 -4.82 -12.18
CA GLU A 69 -4.83 -5.79 -11.18
C GLU A 69 -6.00 -6.59 -10.59
N ARG A 70 -7.14 -5.95 -10.32
CA ARG A 70 -8.35 -6.65 -9.86
C ARG A 70 -8.90 -7.63 -10.89
N VAL A 71 -8.92 -7.26 -12.16
CA VAL A 71 -9.37 -8.16 -13.25
C VAL A 71 -8.40 -9.33 -13.44
N GLU A 72 -7.08 -9.10 -13.33
CA GLU A 72 -6.09 -10.18 -13.41
C GLU A 72 -6.24 -11.17 -12.24
N ASN A 73 -6.49 -10.69 -11.03
CA ASN A 73 -6.77 -11.53 -9.87
C ASN A 73 -8.06 -12.31 -10.06
N LEU A 74 -9.13 -11.67 -10.54
CA LEU A 74 -10.38 -12.33 -10.87
C LEU A 74 -10.20 -13.42 -11.93
N ASN A 75 -9.43 -13.17 -12.98
CA ASN A 75 -9.09 -14.16 -14.00
C ASN A 75 -8.45 -15.41 -13.39
N ALA A 76 -7.48 -15.23 -12.48
CA ALA A 76 -6.84 -16.37 -11.80
C ALA A 76 -7.83 -17.15 -10.92
N ASP A 77 -8.74 -16.47 -10.24
CA ASP A 77 -9.73 -17.09 -9.37
C ASP A 77 -10.80 -17.82 -10.18
N VAL A 78 -11.32 -17.22 -11.24
CA VAL A 78 -12.29 -17.85 -12.16
C VAL A 78 -11.70 -19.12 -12.78
N ARG A 79 -10.46 -19.07 -13.28
CA ARG A 79 -9.79 -20.28 -13.81
C ARG A 79 -9.67 -21.39 -12.79
N ARG A 80 -9.44 -21.05 -11.51
CA ARG A 80 -9.36 -22.02 -10.42
C ARG A 80 -10.72 -22.69 -10.19
N VAL A 81 -11.80 -21.92 -10.16
CA VAL A 81 -13.17 -22.45 -10.00
C VAL A 81 -13.55 -23.34 -11.17
N LEU A 82 -13.31 -22.90 -12.40
CA LEU A 82 -13.61 -23.70 -13.59
C LEU A 82 -12.84 -25.02 -13.60
N LYS A 83 -11.55 -24.99 -13.24
CA LYS A 83 -10.73 -26.20 -13.13
C LYS A 83 -11.19 -27.14 -12.02
N LYS A 84 -11.58 -26.60 -10.86
CA LYS A 84 -12.12 -27.37 -9.73
C LYS A 84 -13.39 -28.12 -10.13
N ASN A 85 -14.24 -27.51 -10.96
CA ASN A 85 -15.48 -28.07 -11.45
C ASN A 85 -15.31 -28.88 -12.75
N ASN A 86 -14.05 -29.16 -13.19
CA ASN A 86 -13.71 -29.92 -14.39
C ASN A 86 -14.33 -29.38 -15.68
N LEU A 87 -14.55 -28.08 -15.80
CA LEU A 87 -15.10 -27.43 -16.98
C LEU A 87 -13.99 -27.11 -18.00
N ASN A 88 -14.29 -27.43 -19.27
CA ASN A 88 -13.42 -27.00 -20.37
C ASN A 88 -13.72 -25.55 -20.73
N TYR A 89 -12.70 -24.75 -20.75
CA TYR A 89 -12.78 -23.34 -21.08
C TYR A 89 -11.74 -22.92 -22.12
N SER A 90 -12.06 -21.90 -22.89
CA SER A 90 -11.19 -21.35 -23.92
C SER A 90 -11.38 -19.85 -24.08
N ASN A 91 -10.52 -19.23 -24.91
CA ASN A 91 -10.61 -17.82 -25.30
C ASN A 91 -10.76 -16.82 -24.15
N PHE A 92 -9.96 -16.97 -23.10
CA PHE A 92 -9.90 -15.94 -22.06
C PHE A 92 -9.35 -14.63 -22.63
N LYS A 93 -10.19 -13.61 -22.65
CA LYS A 93 -9.82 -12.24 -22.98
C LYS A 93 -9.99 -11.38 -21.71
N VAL A 94 -8.90 -10.76 -21.29
CA VAL A 94 -8.87 -9.81 -20.20
C VAL A 94 -8.87 -8.41 -20.83
N SER A 95 -9.85 -7.61 -20.48
CA SER A 95 -9.91 -6.17 -20.82
C SER A 95 -9.70 -5.36 -19.54
N ASN A 96 -9.55 -4.04 -19.62
CA ASN A 96 -9.30 -3.19 -18.47
C ASN A 96 -10.34 -3.34 -17.34
N GLU A 97 -11.60 -3.61 -17.69
CA GLU A 97 -12.70 -3.68 -16.71
C GLU A 97 -13.51 -4.99 -16.78
N SER A 98 -13.16 -5.90 -17.70
CA SER A 98 -13.97 -7.09 -17.97
C SER A 98 -13.13 -8.33 -18.23
N LEU A 99 -13.70 -9.47 -17.86
CA LEU A 99 -13.20 -10.79 -18.18
C LEU A 99 -14.22 -11.49 -19.07
N LYS A 100 -13.80 -11.97 -20.24
CA LYS A 100 -14.64 -12.69 -21.19
C LYS A 100 -14.00 -14.03 -21.54
N PHE A 101 -14.78 -15.12 -21.51
CA PHE A 101 -14.30 -16.47 -21.84
C PHE A 101 -15.43 -17.34 -22.37
N ILE A 102 -15.08 -18.43 -23.02
CA ILE A 102 -16.01 -19.44 -23.53
C ILE A 102 -15.89 -20.66 -22.63
N VAL A 103 -17.02 -21.17 -22.17
CA VAL A 103 -17.12 -22.35 -21.32
C VAL A 103 -18.40 -23.11 -21.60
N GLU A 104 -18.32 -24.45 -21.65
CA GLU A 104 -19.47 -25.33 -21.75
C GLU A 104 -19.88 -25.84 -20.38
N GLY A 105 -21.19 -25.86 -20.10
CA GLY A 105 -21.71 -26.35 -18.82
C GLY A 105 -21.66 -25.35 -17.67
N PHE A 106 -21.58 -24.06 -17.98
CA PHE A 106 -21.66 -22.99 -16.96
C PHE A 106 -23.09 -22.96 -16.39
N ASN A 107 -23.24 -23.12 -15.10
CA ASN A 107 -24.51 -23.17 -14.40
C ASN A 107 -24.60 -22.15 -13.25
N SER A 108 -25.79 -22.03 -12.65
CA SER A 108 -26.04 -21.08 -11.56
C SER A 108 -25.20 -21.36 -10.29
N GLU A 109 -24.78 -22.60 -10.06
CA GLU A 109 -23.95 -22.97 -8.92
C GLU A 109 -22.56 -22.45 -9.09
N ILE A 110 -21.96 -22.57 -10.27
CA ILE A 110 -20.66 -22.04 -10.61
C ILE A 110 -20.68 -20.48 -10.59
N GLN A 111 -21.75 -19.89 -11.12
CA GLN A 111 -21.97 -18.46 -11.06
C GLN A 111 -21.98 -17.96 -9.62
N LYS A 112 -22.65 -18.68 -8.71
CA LYS A 112 -22.68 -18.36 -7.30
C LYS A 112 -21.30 -18.51 -6.65
N GLU A 113 -20.57 -19.60 -6.93
CA GLU A 113 -19.21 -19.81 -6.43
C GLU A 113 -18.26 -18.67 -6.87
N ILE A 114 -18.36 -18.19 -8.12
CA ILE A 114 -17.57 -17.05 -8.61
C ILE A 114 -17.97 -15.75 -7.91
N SER A 115 -19.27 -15.50 -7.70
CA SER A 115 -19.72 -14.29 -7.01
C SER A 115 -19.30 -14.27 -5.54
N GLU A 116 -19.26 -15.40 -4.85
CA GLU A 116 -18.79 -15.54 -3.48
C GLU A 116 -17.28 -15.26 -3.32
N LEU A 117 -16.47 -15.58 -4.33
CA LEU A 117 -15.04 -15.21 -4.33
C LEU A 117 -14.83 -13.71 -4.29
N SER A 118 -15.67 -12.96 -4.99
CA SER A 118 -15.64 -11.50 -4.98
C SER A 118 -16.08 -10.90 -3.63
N MET A 119 -17.00 -11.55 -2.93
CA MET A 119 -17.46 -11.12 -1.60
C MET A 119 -16.41 -11.37 -0.51
N SER A 120 -15.65 -12.45 -0.62
CA SER A 120 -14.60 -12.82 0.35
C SER A 120 -13.47 -11.78 0.46
N ASN A 121 -13.29 -10.94 -0.55
CA ASN A 121 -12.30 -9.86 -0.57
C ASN A 121 -12.84 -8.50 -0.08
N SER A 122 -14.13 -8.39 0.23
CA SER A 122 -14.74 -7.16 0.74
C SER A 122 -14.64 -7.11 2.25
N GLN A 123 -13.96 -6.09 2.80
CA GLN A 123 -13.76 -5.89 4.24
C GLN A 123 -15.04 -5.52 5.01
N ASN A 124 -16.18 -5.35 4.35
CA ASN A 124 -17.44 -5.00 4.96
C ASN A 124 -18.37 -6.20 5.12
N ILE A 125 -18.05 -7.08 6.07
CA ILE A 125 -18.94 -8.18 6.53
C ILE A 125 -20.23 -7.64 7.20
N LEU A 126 -20.32 -6.33 7.44
CA LEU A 126 -21.46 -5.68 8.12
C LEU A 126 -22.41 -4.93 7.17
N ALA A 127 -22.16 -4.89 5.87
CA ALA A 127 -23.16 -4.38 4.92
C ALA A 127 -24.19 -5.47 4.67
N MET A 128 -25.28 -5.42 5.43
CA MET A 128 -26.52 -6.16 5.15
C MET A 128 -27.07 -5.70 3.81
N GLY A 129 -26.77 -6.43 2.76
CA GLY A 129 -27.31 -6.22 1.43
C GLY A 129 -26.65 -7.18 0.45
N ASP A 130 -27.47 -7.85 -0.33
CA ASP A 130 -27.14 -8.82 -1.39
C ASP A 130 -26.48 -8.12 -2.60
N GLN A 131 -25.44 -7.28 -2.33
CA GLN A 131 -24.73 -6.55 -3.38
C GLN A 131 -23.60 -7.42 -3.91
N THR A 132 -23.86 -8.05 -5.03
CA THR A 132 -22.83 -8.75 -5.80
C THR A 132 -21.88 -7.70 -6.39
N ASN A 133 -20.58 -7.86 -6.13
CA ASN A 133 -19.53 -6.98 -6.69
C ASN A 133 -19.30 -7.22 -8.19
N LEU A 134 -19.92 -8.28 -8.75
CA LEU A 134 -19.73 -8.72 -10.11
C LEU A 134 -21.07 -8.76 -10.85
N ILE A 135 -21.06 -8.32 -12.09
CA ILE A 135 -22.13 -8.52 -13.07
C ILE A 135 -21.68 -9.64 -13.99
N ILE A 136 -22.37 -10.78 -13.93
CA ILE A 136 -22.08 -11.96 -14.75
C ILE A 136 -23.17 -12.06 -15.80
N THR A 137 -22.79 -11.93 -17.07
CA THR A 137 -23.69 -12.08 -18.22
C THR A 137 -23.27 -13.33 -19.00
N GLN A 138 -24.25 -14.20 -19.30
CA GLN A 138 -24.00 -15.38 -20.10
C GLN A 138 -24.83 -15.29 -21.39
N GLU A 139 -24.14 -15.46 -22.51
CA GLU A 139 -24.75 -15.58 -23.85
C GLU A 139 -24.30 -16.90 -24.46
N GLU A 140 -25.19 -17.85 -24.55
CA GLU A 140 -24.90 -19.25 -24.98
C GLU A 140 -23.70 -19.82 -24.16
N ASN A 141 -22.56 -20.03 -24.80
CA ASN A 141 -21.34 -20.56 -24.19
C ASN A 141 -20.36 -19.47 -23.78
N THR A 142 -20.65 -18.19 -24.02
CA THR A 142 -19.78 -17.07 -23.68
C THR A 142 -20.21 -16.45 -22.37
N VAL A 143 -19.30 -16.36 -21.43
CA VAL A 143 -19.49 -15.68 -20.15
C VAL A 143 -18.66 -14.41 -20.13
N GLN A 144 -19.31 -13.32 -19.74
CA GLN A 144 -18.67 -12.04 -19.50
C GLN A 144 -18.89 -11.64 -18.06
N ILE A 145 -17.82 -11.25 -17.38
CA ILE A 145 -17.83 -10.80 -16.00
C ILE A 145 -17.30 -9.38 -15.95
N ASN A 146 -18.06 -8.47 -15.38
CA ASN A 146 -17.69 -7.08 -15.15
C ASN A 146 -17.77 -6.78 -13.65
N PHE A 147 -16.97 -5.83 -13.19
CA PHE A 147 -17.17 -5.25 -11.86
C PHE A 147 -18.34 -4.27 -11.88
N THR A 148 -19.05 -4.17 -10.75
CA THR A 148 -20.07 -3.13 -10.57
C THR A 148 -19.39 -1.76 -10.40
N GLU A 149 -20.07 -0.68 -10.78
CA GLU A 149 -19.55 0.68 -10.59
C GLU A 149 -19.27 1.00 -9.11
N GLU A 150 -20.10 0.47 -8.22
CA GLU A 150 -19.96 0.62 -6.78
C GLU A 150 -18.67 -0.03 -6.29
N PHE A 151 -18.37 -1.25 -6.77
CA PHE A 151 -17.14 -1.95 -6.43
C PHE A 151 -15.90 -1.21 -6.95
N ILE A 152 -15.94 -0.68 -8.17
CA ILE A 152 -14.86 0.13 -8.75
C ILE A 152 -14.64 1.39 -7.90
N LYS A 153 -15.69 2.15 -7.60
CA LYS A 153 -15.62 3.34 -6.75
C LYS A 153 -15.06 3.03 -5.37
N GLN A 154 -15.50 1.93 -4.76
CA GLN A 154 -15.01 1.52 -3.45
C GLN A 154 -13.54 1.08 -3.51
N SER A 155 -13.14 0.34 -4.55
CA SER A 155 -11.75 -0.10 -4.74
C SER A 155 -10.80 1.08 -4.90
N VAL A 156 -11.18 2.07 -5.72
CA VAL A 156 -10.42 3.33 -5.88
C VAL A 156 -10.37 4.10 -4.57
N SER A 157 -11.49 4.22 -3.86
CA SER A 157 -11.53 4.93 -2.57
C SER A 157 -10.61 4.28 -1.52
N ASN A 158 -10.60 2.96 -1.45
CA ASN A 158 -9.72 2.21 -0.55
C ASN A 158 -8.24 2.40 -0.93
N ALA A 159 -7.91 2.34 -2.22
CA ALA A 159 -6.56 2.57 -2.70
C ALA A 159 -6.05 3.99 -2.39
N VAL A 160 -6.90 5.01 -2.58
CA VAL A 160 -6.55 6.40 -2.22
C VAL A 160 -6.34 6.54 -0.71
N ALA A 161 -7.18 5.89 0.11
CA ALA A 161 -7.01 5.91 1.56
C ALA A 161 -5.69 5.24 2.01
N GLN A 162 -5.34 4.10 1.41
CA GLN A 162 -4.06 3.42 1.64
C GLN A 162 -2.88 4.27 1.17
N SER A 163 -2.96 4.86 -0.03
CA SER A 163 -1.91 5.75 -0.55
C SER A 163 -1.70 6.97 0.35
N LEU A 164 -2.78 7.55 0.88
CA LEU A 164 -2.71 8.67 1.81
C LEU A 164 -1.96 8.30 3.09
N GLU A 165 -2.20 7.09 3.63
CA GLU A 165 -1.49 6.60 4.81
C GLU A 165 0.00 6.32 4.54
N ILE A 166 0.31 5.74 3.37
CA ILE A 166 1.70 5.52 2.94
C ILE A 166 2.44 6.86 2.80
N VAL A 167 1.82 7.82 2.12
CA VAL A 167 2.37 9.17 1.94
C VAL A 167 2.61 9.85 3.29
N ARG A 168 1.66 9.74 4.21
CA ARG A 168 1.80 10.30 5.57
C ARG A 168 3.04 9.75 6.27
N ARG A 169 3.19 8.42 6.33
CA ARG A 169 4.34 7.77 6.96
C ARG A 169 5.67 8.25 6.38
N ARG A 170 5.78 8.33 5.05
CA ARG A 170 7.00 8.79 4.38
C ARG A 170 7.32 10.25 4.63
N ILE A 171 6.31 11.09 4.74
CA ILE A 171 6.50 12.51 5.05
C ILE A 171 6.87 12.70 6.51
N ASP A 172 6.33 11.88 7.42
CA ASP A 172 6.70 11.90 8.83
C ASP A 172 8.18 11.52 9.03
N GLU A 173 8.72 10.59 8.20
CA GLU A 173 10.16 10.25 8.19
C GLU A 173 11.09 11.43 7.83
N LEU A 174 10.57 12.44 7.11
CA LEU A 174 11.30 13.67 6.82
C LEU A 174 11.43 14.60 8.03
N GLY A 175 10.72 14.30 9.12
CA GLY A 175 10.68 15.15 10.31
C GLY A 175 10.03 16.51 10.06
N THR A 176 9.14 16.61 9.06
CA THR A 176 8.44 17.85 8.74
C THR A 176 7.49 18.24 9.86
N ARG A 177 7.46 19.54 10.18
CA ARG A 177 6.51 20.05 11.17
C ARG A 177 5.19 20.35 10.47
N GLU A 178 4.13 19.70 10.94
CA GLU A 178 2.73 19.93 10.53
C GLU A 178 2.48 19.83 9.00
N PRO A 179 2.79 18.69 8.34
CA PRO A 179 2.44 18.50 6.95
C PRO A 179 0.91 18.46 6.80
N SER A 180 0.37 19.11 5.79
CA SER A 180 -1.03 18.97 5.41
C SER A 180 -1.15 17.96 4.28
N ILE A 181 -1.79 16.81 4.54
CA ILE A 181 -2.00 15.75 3.57
C ILE A 181 -3.49 15.47 3.50
N GLN A 182 -4.10 15.75 2.37
CA GLN A 182 -5.55 15.69 2.22
C GLN A 182 -5.95 15.03 0.89
N ARG A 183 -7.05 14.27 0.93
CA ARG A 183 -7.67 13.76 -0.29
C ARG A 183 -8.36 14.88 -1.05
N GLN A 184 -8.16 14.94 -2.36
CA GLN A 184 -8.86 15.84 -3.27
C GLN A 184 -9.63 15.05 -4.34
N GLY A 185 -10.94 15.08 -4.28
CA GLY A 185 -11.80 14.35 -5.22
C GLY A 185 -11.73 12.83 -5.03
N SER A 186 -11.83 12.08 -6.11
CA SER A 186 -11.89 10.62 -6.11
C SER A 186 -10.53 9.95 -6.08
N SER A 187 -9.51 10.51 -6.77
CA SER A 187 -8.23 9.84 -7.04
C SER A 187 -7.00 10.65 -6.69
N ARG A 188 -7.13 11.87 -6.16
CA ARG A 188 -6.00 12.76 -5.93
C ARG A 188 -5.73 13.02 -4.46
N ILE A 189 -4.45 13.28 -4.15
CA ILE A 189 -3.94 13.62 -2.80
C ILE A 189 -3.14 14.91 -2.93
N ILE A 190 -3.51 15.93 -2.15
CA ILE A 190 -2.75 17.16 -1.98
C ILE A 190 -1.82 17.02 -0.80
N ILE A 191 -0.58 17.42 -0.99
CA ILE A 191 0.46 17.46 0.03
C ILE A 191 1.00 18.89 0.09
N GLN A 192 1.02 19.44 1.29
CA GLN A 192 1.57 20.76 1.57
C GLN A 192 2.61 20.61 2.69
N LEU A 193 3.83 21.01 2.41
CA LEU A 193 4.98 20.85 3.30
C LEU A 193 5.61 22.24 3.58
N PRO A 194 5.24 22.89 4.68
CA PRO A 194 5.79 24.17 5.04
C PRO A 194 7.30 24.06 5.34
N GLY A 195 8.09 25.00 4.83
CA GLY A 195 9.52 25.09 5.10
C GLY A 195 10.41 24.07 4.38
N ILE A 196 9.88 23.34 3.40
CA ILE A 196 10.65 22.47 2.50
C ILE A 196 10.56 23.01 1.08
N ASP A 197 11.63 23.60 0.59
CA ASP A 197 11.69 24.24 -0.72
C ASP A 197 12.21 23.33 -1.84
N ASP A 198 12.45 22.04 -1.54
CA ASP A 198 12.97 21.07 -2.50
C ASP A 198 11.89 20.03 -2.90
N PRO A 199 11.06 20.31 -3.92
CA PRO A 199 10.04 19.41 -4.38
C PRO A 199 10.60 18.15 -5.05
N ASP A 200 11.81 18.17 -5.59
CA ASP A 200 12.40 17.02 -6.28
C ASP A 200 12.91 15.99 -5.26
N ARG A 201 13.41 16.43 -4.13
CA ARG A 201 13.72 15.55 -2.99
C ARG A 201 12.48 14.86 -2.47
N ILE A 202 11.36 15.59 -2.37
CA ILE A 202 10.08 15.00 -1.93
C ILE A 202 9.57 14.01 -2.97
N LYS A 203 9.62 14.34 -4.26
CA LYS A 203 9.25 13.41 -5.34
C LYS A 203 10.11 12.15 -5.32
N SER A 204 11.42 12.28 -5.11
CA SER A 204 12.30 11.11 -5.04
C SER A 204 11.97 10.20 -3.87
N LEU A 205 11.63 10.75 -2.71
CA LEU A 205 11.23 9.99 -1.52
C LEU A 205 9.85 9.34 -1.69
N LEU A 206 8.89 10.04 -2.27
CA LEU A 206 7.57 9.50 -2.56
C LEU A 206 7.61 8.51 -3.71
N GLY A 207 8.47 8.74 -4.70
CA GLY A 207 8.66 7.89 -5.87
C GLY A 207 9.47 6.62 -5.62
N GLN A 208 10.19 6.53 -4.50
CA GLN A 208 10.83 5.29 -4.03
C GLN A 208 9.75 4.31 -3.53
N THR A 209 8.83 3.96 -4.42
CA THR A 209 7.84 2.92 -4.11
C THR A 209 8.54 1.58 -4.21
N ALA A 210 9.18 1.17 -3.15
CA ALA A 210 9.55 -0.21 -2.99
C ALA A 210 8.25 -1.05 -2.97
N LYS A 211 7.83 -1.52 -4.14
CA LYS A 211 6.68 -2.43 -4.25
C LYS A 211 7.12 -3.79 -3.74
N LEU A 212 6.98 -3.98 -2.43
CA LEU A 212 7.25 -5.27 -1.82
C LEU A 212 6.07 -6.21 -2.06
N THR A 213 6.34 -7.37 -2.62
CA THR A 213 5.32 -8.40 -2.86
C THR A 213 5.86 -9.77 -2.49
N PHE A 214 4.97 -10.62 -2.00
CA PHE A 214 5.23 -12.02 -1.71
C PHE A 214 4.58 -12.87 -2.79
N GLN A 215 5.39 -13.57 -3.58
CA GLN A 215 4.95 -14.36 -4.74
C GLN A 215 5.50 -15.79 -4.64
N LEU A 216 4.76 -16.77 -5.15
CA LEU A 216 5.25 -18.15 -5.20
C LEU A 216 6.24 -18.31 -6.36
N VAL A 217 7.34 -19.01 -6.10
CA VAL A 217 8.24 -19.47 -7.17
C VAL A 217 7.53 -20.56 -7.97
N ASP A 218 7.61 -20.46 -9.29
CA ASP A 218 7.05 -21.45 -10.18
C ASP A 218 8.06 -22.58 -10.44
N THR A 219 7.90 -23.67 -9.72
CA THR A 219 8.73 -24.87 -9.85
C THR A 219 8.21 -25.88 -10.88
N SER A 220 7.16 -25.52 -11.63
CA SER A 220 6.55 -26.42 -12.63
C SER A 220 7.41 -26.62 -13.87
N VAL A 221 8.37 -25.75 -14.10
CA VAL A 221 9.24 -25.75 -15.27
C VAL A 221 10.70 -25.82 -14.82
N ASN A 222 11.43 -26.79 -15.39
CA ASN A 222 12.87 -26.82 -15.25
C ASN A 222 13.49 -25.81 -16.21
N PHE A 223 14.09 -24.75 -15.69
CA PHE A 223 14.67 -23.68 -16.52
C PHE A 223 16.10 -23.37 -16.07
N ASP A 224 16.88 -22.85 -17.02
CA ASP A 224 18.22 -22.36 -16.71
C ASP A 224 18.12 -20.94 -16.14
N PRO A 225 18.54 -20.69 -14.88
CA PRO A 225 18.49 -19.37 -14.26
C PRO A 225 19.27 -18.29 -14.99
N PHE A 226 20.30 -18.66 -15.73
CA PHE A 226 21.15 -17.74 -16.47
C PHE A 226 20.66 -17.48 -17.91
N ASN A 227 19.82 -18.39 -18.44
CA ASN A 227 19.31 -18.25 -19.82
C ASN A 227 17.83 -18.65 -19.93
N PRO A 228 16.92 -17.91 -19.29
CA PRO A 228 15.51 -18.25 -19.28
C PRO A 228 14.88 -18.00 -20.67
N SER A 229 14.31 -19.04 -21.27
CA SER A 229 13.72 -18.92 -22.62
C SER A 229 12.36 -18.24 -22.62
N LYS A 230 11.41 -18.64 -21.79
CA LYS A 230 10.07 -18.03 -21.64
C LYS A 230 9.43 -18.43 -20.31
N ALA A 231 8.72 -17.49 -19.68
CA ALA A 231 7.88 -17.80 -18.52
C ALA A 231 6.60 -18.54 -18.96
N PRO A 232 6.12 -19.51 -18.16
CA PRO A 232 4.79 -20.10 -18.35
C PRO A 232 3.67 -19.06 -18.27
N ILE A 233 2.51 -19.39 -18.82
CA ILE A 233 1.32 -18.53 -18.72
C ILE A 233 0.95 -18.38 -17.24
N GLY A 234 0.88 -17.13 -16.76
CA GLY A 234 0.60 -16.80 -15.36
C GLY A 234 1.84 -16.68 -14.47
N SER A 235 3.04 -16.78 -15.04
CA SER A 235 4.32 -16.54 -14.38
C SER A 235 5.11 -15.47 -15.10
N GLU A 236 6.13 -14.93 -14.44
CA GLU A 236 7.04 -13.91 -14.96
C GLU A 236 8.49 -14.22 -14.56
N ILE A 237 9.43 -13.68 -15.31
CA ILE A 237 10.86 -13.84 -15.03
C ILE A 237 11.35 -12.58 -14.35
N LEU A 238 11.89 -12.70 -13.14
CA LEU A 238 12.47 -11.61 -12.38
C LEU A 238 13.94 -11.87 -12.10
N ALA A 239 14.76 -10.83 -12.15
CA ALA A 239 16.17 -10.92 -11.79
C ALA A 239 16.33 -11.00 -10.26
N SER A 240 17.40 -11.63 -9.81
CA SER A 240 17.84 -11.56 -8.42
C SER A 240 18.39 -10.17 -8.11
N ASP A 241 18.15 -9.68 -6.90
CA ASP A 241 18.76 -8.42 -6.43
C ASP A 241 20.26 -8.60 -6.12
N ALA A 242 20.66 -9.79 -5.68
CA ALA A 242 22.06 -10.12 -5.40
C ALA A 242 22.91 -10.33 -6.66
N ASP A 243 22.31 -10.85 -7.73
CA ASP A 243 22.99 -11.13 -9.01
C ASP A 243 22.00 -10.98 -10.16
N GLU A 244 22.12 -9.90 -10.93
CA GLU A 244 21.19 -9.58 -12.03
C GLU A 244 21.23 -10.61 -13.19
N GLU A 245 22.29 -11.39 -13.31
CA GLU A 245 22.39 -12.46 -14.30
C GLU A 245 21.54 -13.68 -13.87
N PHE A 246 21.35 -13.85 -12.58
CA PHE A 246 20.54 -14.94 -12.03
C PHE A 246 19.05 -14.54 -11.98
N LYS A 247 18.19 -15.37 -12.58
CA LYS A 247 16.76 -15.09 -12.70
C LYS A 247 15.92 -16.18 -12.07
N TYR A 248 14.71 -15.78 -11.64
CA TYR A 248 13.70 -16.67 -11.07
C TYR A 248 12.42 -16.60 -11.88
N ILE A 249 11.70 -17.72 -11.98
CA ILE A 249 10.32 -17.72 -12.47
C ILE A 249 9.41 -17.64 -11.25
N VAL A 250 8.65 -16.56 -11.16
CA VAL A 250 7.67 -16.34 -10.09
C VAL A 250 6.27 -16.28 -10.67
N LYS A 251 5.27 -16.71 -9.91
CA LYS A 251 3.88 -16.57 -10.32
C LYS A 251 3.47 -15.11 -10.22
N LYS A 252 2.86 -14.56 -11.24
CA LYS A 252 2.38 -13.17 -11.29
C LYS A 252 1.41 -12.83 -10.16
N ARG A 253 0.75 -13.84 -9.60
CA ARG A 253 -0.19 -13.65 -8.51
C ARG A 253 0.53 -13.26 -7.23
N ILE A 254 0.26 -12.05 -6.76
CA ILE A 254 0.69 -11.55 -5.47
C ILE A 254 -0.11 -12.27 -4.38
N MET A 255 0.59 -12.95 -3.47
CA MET A 255 -0.02 -13.65 -2.35
C MET A 255 -0.30 -12.73 -1.18
N VAL A 256 0.68 -11.89 -0.85
CA VAL A 256 0.59 -10.82 0.15
C VAL A 256 1.35 -9.63 -0.40
N GLY A 257 0.78 -8.45 -0.30
CA GLY A 257 1.46 -7.20 -0.69
C GLY A 257 2.10 -6.52 0.51
N GLY A 258 3.06 -5.65 0.23
CA GLY A 258 3.77 -4.86 1.25
C GLY A 258 2.87 -3.91 2.04
N GLU A 259 1.70 -3.60 1.51
CA GLU A 259 0.68 -2.79 2.22
C GLU A 259 0.17 -3.47 3.50
N ASN A 260 0.32 -4.79 3.60
CA ASN A 260 -0.03 -5.55 4.80
C ASN A 260 1.16 -5.74 5.75
N LEU A 261 2.37 -5.27 5.39
CA LEU A 261 3.55 -5.33 6.23
C LEU A 261 3.53 -4.17 7.23
N VAL A 262 3.59 -4.50 8.53
CA VAL A 262 3.63 -3.51 9.62
C VAL A 262 5.07 -3.18 9.98
N ASP A 263 5.95 -4.20 9.95
CA ASP A 263 7.33 -4.07 10.40
C ASP A 263 8.22 -5.14 9.75
N ALA A 264 9.48 -4.81 9.53
CA ALA A 264 10.50 -5.72 9.04
C ALA A 264 11.82 -5.44 9.76
N GLN A 265 12.33 -6.39 10.50
CA GLN A 265 13.55 -6.22 11.30
C GLN A 265 14.61 -7.24 10.90
N PRO A 266 15.85 -6.81 10.64
CA PRO A 266 16.96 -7.72 10.48
C PRO A 266 17.33 -8.33 11.84
N GLY A 267 17.69 -9.61 11.83
CA GLY A 267 18.10 -10.35 13.02
C GLY A 267 19.06 -11.47 12.65
N PHE A 268 19.36 -12.28 13.64
CA PHE A 268 20.14 -13.50 13.43
C PHE A 268 19.37 -14.67 14.04
N ASP A 269 19.36 -15.80 13.35
CA ASP A 269 18.80 -17.03 13.87
C ASP A 269 19.59 -17.46 15.12
N PRO A 270 18.92 -17.69 16.26
CA PRO A 270 19.63 -18.04 17.50
C PRO A 270 20.30 -19.42 17.47
N GLN A 271 19.94 -20.30 16.54
CA GLN A 271 20.48 -21.66 16.43
C GLN A 271 21.59 -21.76 15.39
N THR A 272 21.40 -21.14 14.21
CA THR A 272 22.34 -21.22 13.09
C THR A 272 23.25 -20.01 12.99
N ASN A 273 22.93 -18.90 13.67
CA ASN A 273 23.60 -17.60 13.58
C ASN A 273 23.62 -17.03 12.15
N GLU A 274 22.67 -17.46 11.32
CA GLU A 274 22.48 -16.91 9.98
C GLU A 274 21.67 -15.60 10.02
N PRO A 275 21.93 -14.66 9.11
CA PRO A 275 21.16 -13.44 9.03
C PRO A 275 19.73 -13.76 8.55
N ILE A 276 18.74 -13.30 9.30
CA ILE A 276 17.31 -13.43 8.99
C ILE A 276 16.63 -12.08 8.95
N VAL A 277 15.49 -12.02 8.29
CA VAL A 277 14.57 -10.86 8.34
C VAL A 277 13.24 -11.32 8.91
N SER A 278 12.86 -10.75 10.04
CA SER A 278 11.58 -11.01 10.69
C SER A 278 10.52 -10.03 10.15
N PHE A 279 9.43 -10.57 9.62
CA PHE A 279 8.31 -9.78 9.10
C PHE A 279 7.13 -9.83 10.06
N ARG A 280 6.50 -8.68 10.29
CA ARG A 280 5.25 -8.60 11.02
C ARG A 280 4.17 -8.00 10.12
N PHE A 281 3.13 -8.78 9.88
CA PHE A 281 1.98 -8.38 9.09
C PHE A 281 0.87 -7.82 9.97
N ASP A 282 -0.03 -7.03 9.37
CA ASP A 282 -1.32 -6.70 9.95
C ASP A 282 -2.22 -7.98 10.02
N ARG A 283 -3.39 -7.85 10.65
CA ARG A 283 -4.31 -9.00 10.81
C ARG A 283 -4.74 -9.62 9.47
N ILE A 284 -4.87 -8.81 8.42
CA ILE A 284 -5.28 -9.26 7.09
C ILE A 284 -4.13 -9.98 6.40
N GLY A 285 -2.94 -9.38 6.41
CA GLY A 285 -1.73 -9.98 5.86
C GLY A 285 -1.36 -11.29 6.54
N ALA A 286 -1.41 -11.34 7.88
CA ALA A 286 -1.16 -12.55 8.65
C ALA A 286 -2.12 -13.68 8.27
N THR A 287 -3.42 -13.39 8.14
CA THR A 287 -4.41 -14.39 7.71
C THR A 287 -4.17 -14.87 6.27
N LYS A 288 -3.81 -13.95 5.35
CA LYS A 288 -3.48 -14.30 3.96
C LYS A 288 -2.20 -15.13 3.91
N PHE A 289 -1.17 -14.69 4.60
CA PHE A 289 0.14 -15.34 4.63
C PHE A 289 0.05 -16.76 5.23
N GLY A 290 -0.60 -16.93 6.40
CA GLY A 290 -0.82 -18.24 7.01
C GLY A 290 -1.58 -19.20 6.10
N ARG A 291 -2.64 -18.74 5.39
CA ARG A 291 -3.35 -19.58 4.43
C ARG A 291 -2.46 -19.99 3.25
N VAL A 292 -1.63 -19.09 2.76
CA VAL A 292 -0.73 -19.35 1.63
C VAL A 292 0.35 -20.34 2.03
N THR A 293 0.97 -20.18 3.19
CA THR A 293 2.01 -21.08 3.71
C THR A 293 1.45 -22.47 3.96
N GLN A 294 0.30 -22.61 4.61
CA GLN A 294 -0.39 -23.89 4.81
C GLN A 294 -0.67 -24.64 3.50
N GLN A 295 -1.10 -23.92 2.46
CA GLN A 295 -1.41 -24.55 1.16
C GLN A 295 -0.18 -24.87 0.32
N ASN A 296 0.97 -24.32 0.67
CA ASN A 296 2.21 -24.42 -0.11
C ASN A 296 3.43 -24.80 0.74
N VAL A 297 3.23 -25.62 1.78
CA VAL A 297 4.31 -26.14 2.62
C VAL A 297 5.37 -26.82 1.75
N GLY A 298 6.64 -26.52 1.99
CA GLY A 298 7.77 -27.03 1.23
C GLY A 298 7.97 -26.43 -0.16
N LYS A 299 7.12 -25.45 -0.57
CA LYS A 299 7.34 -24.73 -1.81
C LYS A 299 8.02 -23.39 -1.53
N PRO A 300 9.02 -23.01 -2.34
CA PRO A 300 9.67 -21.73 -2.17
C PRO A 300 8.75 -20.59 -2.58
N PHE A 301 8.80 -19.50 -1.83
CA PHE A 301 8.24 -18.23 -2.24
C PHE A 301 9.30 -17.14 -2.26
N ALA A 302 9.10 -16.19 -3.14
CA ALA A 302 9.99 -15.07 -3.37
C ALA A 302 9.45 -13.81 -2.71
N ILE A 303 10.33 -13.09 -2.04
CA ILE A 303 10.12 -11.71 -1.64
C ILE A 303 10.65 -10.84 -2.76
N VAL A 304 9.75 -10.15 -3.44
CA VAL A 304 10.04 -9.32 -4.61
C VAL A 304 9.94 -7.86 -4.22
N LEU A 305 11.00 -7.11 -4.48
CA LEU A 305 11.08 -5.68 -4.26
C LEU A 305 11.40 -5.00 -5.60
N ASP A 306 10.55 -4.10 -6.08
CA ASP A 306 10.71 -3.38 -7.33
C ASP A 306 11.05 -4.28 -8.53
N ASN A 307 10.31 -5.39 -8.67
CA ASN A 307 10.49 -6.41 -9.71
C ASN A 307 11.85 -7.14 -9.66
N LYS A 308 12.53 -7.13 -8.53
CA LYS A 308 13.71 -7.95 -8.25
C LYS A 308 13.44 -8.91 -7.09
N VAL A 309 13.94 -10.13 -7.19
CA VAL A 309 13.83 -11.11 -6.11
C VAL A 309 14.95 -10.87 -5.10
N CYS A 310 14.59 -10.42 -3.89
CA CYS A 310 15.55 -10.12 -2.83
C CYS A 310 15.86 -11.35 -1.99
N LEU A 311 14.85 -12.15 -1.66
CA LEU A 311 14.97 -13.30 -0.78
C LEU A 311 14.07 -14.44 -1.28
N LEU A 312 14.54 -15.67 -1.09
CA LEU A 312 13.76 -16.88 -1.23
C LEU A 312 13.58 -17.50 0.14
N TYR A 313 12.37 -17.93 0.44
CA TYR A 313 12.01 -18.58 1.68
C TYR A 313 11.22 -19.86 1.39
N THR A 314 11.48 -20.89 2.16
CA THR A 314 10.72 -22.14 2.10
C THR A 314 9.98 -22.29 3.43
N SER A 315 8.66 -22.32 3.39
CA SER A 315 7.84 -22.49 4.58
C SER A 315 7.93 -23.92 5.08
N ASP A 316 8.40 -24.09 6.30
CA ASP A 316 8.37 -25.37 7.02
C ASP A 316 7.13 -25.48 7.90
N ALA A 317 6.63 -26.70 8.13
CA ALA A 317 5.45 -26.95 8.97
C ALA A 317 5.57 -26.46 10.43
N ALA A 318 6.78 -26.08 10.86
CA ALA A 318 7.07 -25.56 12.20
C ALA A 318 6.81 -24.03 12.35
N ASP A 319 6.70 -23.28 11.25
CA ASP A 319 6.48 -21.83 11.26
C ASP A 319 5.02 -21.43 11.50
N GLU A 320 4.12 -22.38 11.71
CA GLU A 320 2.67 -22.15 11.86
C GLU A 320 2.26 -21.63 13.26
N SER A 321 3.21 -21.31 14.15
CA SER A 321 2.92 -20.92 15.54
C SER A 321 3.18 -19.43 15.84
N VAL A 322 2.74 -18.52 14.96
CA VAL A 322 2.73 -17.07 15.28
C VAL A 322 1.35 -16.48 15.04
#